data_4e26f2fb679e9d7e1b9a74c84ca6252c
#
_entry.id   4e26f2fb679e9d7e1b9a74c84ca6252c
#
_cell.length_a   1.000
_cell.length_b   1.000
_cell.length_c   1.000
_cell.angle_alpha   90.00
_cell.angle_beta   90.00
_cell.angle_gamma   90.00
#
_symmetry.space_group_name_H-M   'P 1'
#
loop_
_entity.id
_entity.type
_entity.pdbx_description
1 polymer ?
#
loop_
_entity_poly.entity_id
_entity_poly.type
_entity_poly.pdbx_seq_one_letter_code
_entity_poly.pdbx_strand_id
1 'polypeptide(L)'
;MYIPAGAATIMRKLSVGYIVDDGRQPGAIHDVIEKSKSAENYSIDYLIVQTFADEDENLLKRIYRIVKERGFFTPVARALLKAIFALEVRLFVRDPRLKSAFDLYGLDTFHVPKIHVRPVKPASGRGYRYRDDDLEKIKSLGIDVLLNGQNGVFGGGILDVCEFGIVSLDHGDNETAGEGLPAFWEVFNREPSTRFAIQRLLGESGSGGVLMRGSIPTAPTYAQNLARISKKSTVFVHRLLENLATAGASTEGLLESSHTDNPCKNPSLRVLAAYQIKTLNIAAQRVFNILSRKDYRWGVGYQYAQRWQDPALAKSILIANPPHRFLADPFVFRRGNLEVCFVEDYDYRTKRGKISVFQISGDEHWELGTVLDEPFHLSYPFIFEVDNELYMCPETGEIGEIRLYKCIEFPLRWSYHKTLMRDVAAVDTNIFFLQDKWWLLTTFDSSEIGDVCSELHAFYSDSFDSDAWTPHAKNPVVFDSERARCGGFFRDGEKLLRVFQRQGFGSLYGESMGIARINHLDPETYDEETVSIMEPDFVPSIVGTHTFSYCDGLLAIDYLKIEQVKA
;
A
#
# COMPACT_ATOMS: atom_id res chain seq x y z
N MET A 1 8.48 11.19 -48.97
CA MET A 1 8.57 9.74 -48.93
C MET A 1 7.51 9.29 -47.92
N TYR A 2 6.43 8.74 -48.43
CA TYR A 2 5.23 8.39 -47.66
C TYR A 2 5.55 7.14 -46.84
N ILE A 3 5.48 7.22 -45.48
CA ILE A 3 5.51 6.05 -44.60
C ILE A 3 4.05 5.61 -44.45
N PRO A 4 3.67 4.39 -44.87
CA PRO A 4 2.31 3.93 -44.70
C PRO A 4 2.02 3.73 -43.21
N ALA A 5 0.86 4.26 -42.77
CA ALA A 5 0.29 3.98 -41.45
C ALA A 5 0.21 2.46 -41.26
N GLY A 6 0.92 1.96 -40.25
CA GLY A 6 0.85 0.56 -39.85
C GLY A 6 -0.60 0.20 -39.53
N ALA A 7 -1.04 -0.92 -40.05
CA ALA A 7 -2.33 -1.52 -39.77
C ALA A 7 -2.50 -1.59 -38.22
N ALA A 8 -3.55 -0.98 -37.71
CA ALA A 8 -4.00 -1.20 -36.34
C ALA A 8 -4.33 -2.70 -36.23
N THR A 9 -3.43 -3.46 -35.66
CA THR A 9 -3.70 -4.82 -35.24
C THR A 9 -4.83 -4.68 -34.23
N ILE A 10 -6.01 -5.17 -34.54
CA ILE A 10 -7.10 -5.30 -33.58
C ILE A 10 -6.54 -6.25 -32.51
N MET A 11 -6.04 -5.70 -31.41
CA MET A 11 -5.54 -6.51 -30.29
C MET A 11 -6.74 -7.28 -29.75
N ARG A 12 -6.71 -8.60 -29.87
CA ARG A 12 -7.69 -9.50 -29.27
C ARG A 12 -7.64 -9.29 -27.75
N LYS A 13 -8.80 -9.12 -27.11
CA LYS A 13 -8.88 -9.13 -25.64
C LYS A 13 -8.30 -10.43 -25.10
N LEU A 14 -7.53 -10.32 -24.01
CA LEU A 14 -7.01 -11.47 -23.27
C LEU A 14 -8.19 -12.25 -22.67
N SER A 15 -8.33 -13.53 -23.02
CA SER A 15 -9.37 -14.42 -22.48
C SER A 15 -8.94 -15.01 -21.15
N VAL A 16 -9.71 -14.79 -20.08
CA VAL A 16 -9.40 -15.21 -18.72
C VAL A 16 -10.40 -16.27 -18.25
N GLY A 17 -9.88 -17.42 -17.73
CA GLY A 17 -10.65 -18.38 -16.99
C GLY A 17 -10.42 -18.19 -15.48
N TYR A 18 -11.48 -18.28 -14.66
CA TYR A 18 -11.35 -18.15 -13.22
C TYR A 18 -11.68 -19.48 -12.53
N ILE A 19 -10.70 -20.08 -11.84
CA ILE A 19 -10.87 -21.34 -11.12
C ILE A 19 -11.57 -21.04 -9.79
N VAL A 20 -12.72 -21.67 -9.55
CA VAL A 20 -13.57 -21.47 -8.37
C VAL A 20 -14.12 -22.80 -7.87
N ASP A 21 -14.51 -22.90 -6.59
CA ASP A 21 -15.25 -24.04 -6.05
C ASP A 21 -16.73 -24.02 -6.48
N ASP A 22 -17.46 -25.12 -6.29
CA ASP A 22 -18.89 -25.20 -6.57
C ASP A 22 -19.78 -24.56 -5.48
N GLY A 23 -19.17 -24.07 -4.39
CA GLY A 23 -19.83 -23.34 -3.31
C GLY A 23 -20.06 -21.85 -3.57
N ARG A 24 -20.35 -21.13 -2.49
CA ARG A 24 -20.40 -19.67 -2.51
C ARG A 24 -19.01 -19.06 -2.59
N GLN A 25 -18.85 -18.03 -3.42
CA GLN A 25 -17.61 -17.36 -3.68
C GLN A 25 -17.43 -16.10 -2.81
N PRO A 26 -16.23 -15.81 -2.30
CA PRO A 26 -15.95 -14.59 -1.53
C PRO A 26 -16.01 -13.32 -2.39
N GLY A 27 -16.24 -12.17 -1.73
CA GLY A 27 -16.36 -10.87 -2.37
C GLY A 27 -15.17 -10.48 -3.24
N ALA A 28 -13.97 -10.94 -2.94
CA ALA A 28 -12.78 -10.68 -3.77
C ALA A 28 -12.93 -11.24 -5.19
N ILE A 29 -13.49 -12.46 -5.34
CA ILE A 29 -13.76 -13.07 -6.66
C ILE A 29 -14.83 -12.25 -7.40
N HIS A 30 -15.89 -11.87 -6.69
CA HIS A 30 -16.94 -11.01 -7.25
C HIS A 30 -16.35 -9.69 -7.76
N ASP A 31 -15.50 -9.03 -6.97
CA ASP A 31 -14.91 -7.75 -7.33
C ASP A 31 -14.01 -7.84 -8.58
N VAL A 32 -13.24 -8.93 -8.75
CA VAL A 32 -12.43 -9.14 -9.97
C VAL A 32 -13.34 -9.31 -11.19
N ILE A 33 -14.43 -10.09 -11.06
CA ILE A 33 -15.38 -10.30 -12.16
C ILE A 33 -16.11 -9.00 -12.51
N GLU A 34 -16.56 -8.22 -11.52
CA GLU A 34 -17.21 -6.92 -11.78
C GLU A 34 -16.27 -5.92 -12.47
N LYS A 35 -15.01 -5.82 -12.00
CA LYS A 35 -14.01 -4.96 -12.64
C LYS A 35 -13.71 -5.38 -14.08
N SER A 36 -13.73 -6.66 -14.39
CA SER A 36 -13.48 -7.14 -15.76
C SER A 36 -14.53 -6.68 -16.78
N LYS A 37 -15.74 -6.32 -16.34
CA LYS A 37 -16.80 -5.83 -17.24
C LYS A 37 -16.48 -4.46 -17.85
N SER A 38 -15.69 -3.65 -17.16
CA SER A 38 -15.22 -2.34 -17.64
C SER A 38 -13.79 -2.40 -18.20
N ALA A 39 -13.14 -3.55 -18.20
CA ALA A 39 -11.81 -3.74 -18.72
C ALA A 39 -11.78 -3.64 -20.24
N GLU A 40 -10.79 -2.91 -20.78
CA GLU A 40 -10.65 -2.72 -22.24
C GLU A 40 -9.91 -3.87 -22.89
N ASN A 41 -8.88 -4.41 -22.23
CA ASN A 41 -7.91 -5.30 -22.83
C ASN A 41 -8.08 -6.78 -22.43
N TYR A 42 -8.91 -7.09 -21.42
CA TYR A 42 -9.19 -8.49 -21.03
C TYR A 42 -10.67 -8.72 -20.70
N SER A 43 -11.10 -9.99 -20.66
CA SER A 43 -12.44 -10.40 -20.21
C SER A 43 -12.35 -11.71 -19.41
N ILE A 44 -13.22 -11.88 -18.40
CA ILE A 44 -13.40 -13.17 -17.74
C ILE A 44 -14.49 -13.94 -18.49
N ASP A 45 -14.06 -14.89 -19.32
CA ASP A 45 -14.95 -15.59 -20.25
C ASP A 45 -15.52 -16.88 -19.67
N TYR A 46 -14.82 -17.50 -18.69
CA TYR A 46 -15.22 -18.79 -18.11
C TYR A 46 -14.95 -18.86 -16.61
N LEU A 47 -15.87 -19.51 -15.89
CA LEU A 47 -15.63 -20.03 -14.53
C LEU A 47 -15.32 -21.52 -14.63
N ILE A 48 -14.13 -21.92 -14.20
CA ILE A 48 -13.74 -23.33 -14.10
C ILE A 48 -14.14 -23.82 -12.70
N VAL A 49 -15.31 -24.44 -12.63
CA VAL A 49 -15.93 -24.85 -11.35
C VAL A 49 -15.41 -26.22 -10.93
N GLN A 50 -14.69 -26.25 -9.83
CA GLN A 50 -14.15 -27.49 -9.25
C GLN A 50 -15.18 -28.18 -8.34
N THR A 51 -15.48 -29.44 -8.61
CA THR A 51 -16.29 -30.30 -7.76
C THR A 51 -15.44 -31.45 -7.23
N PHE A 52 -15.27 -31.54 -5.92
CA PHE A 52 -14.47 -32.58 -5.29
C PHE A 52 -15.34 -33.77 -4.90
N ALA A 53 -14.89 -35.01 -5.21
CA ALA A 53 -15.65 -36.25 -4.98
C ALA A 53 -15.88 -36.55 -3.48
N ASP A 54 -15.18 -35.91 -2.55
CA ASP A 54 -15.22 -36.17 -1.11
C ASP A 54 -16.23 -35.32 -0.32
N GLU A 55 -17.09 -34.52 -0.97
CA GLU A 55 -18.00 -33.58 -0.27
C GLU A 55 -19.24 -34.26 0.35
N ASP A 56 -19.52 -35.52 0.04
CA ASP A 56 -20.60 -36.30 0.66
C ASP A 56 -20.25 -36.83 2.06
N GLU A 57 -19.10 -36.47 2.63
CA GLU A 57 -18.72 -36.89 3.97
C GLU A 57 -19.58 -36.18 5.04
N ASN A 58 -20.37 -36.96 5.78
CA ASN A 58 -21.19 -36.49 6.89
C ASN A 58 -20.32 -35.65 7.86
N LEU A 59 -20.81 -34.44 8.27
CA LEU A 59 -20.14 -33.50 9.18
C LEU A 59 -19.48 -34.19 10.39
N LEU A 60 -20.17 -35.22 10.97
CA LEU A 60 -19.64 -35.99 12.10
C LEU A 60 -18.39 -36.81 11.73
N LYS A 61 -18.37 -37.45 10.55
CA LYS A 61 -17.20 -38.17 10.06
C LYS A 61 -16.03 -37.22 9.79
N ARG A 62 -16.29 -36.05 9.22
CA ARG A 62 -15.28 -35.02 9.00
C ARG A 62 -14.70 -34.52 10.32
N ILE A 63 -15.52 -34.24 11.32
CA ILE A 63 -15.05 -33.84 12.67
C ILE A 63 -14.23 -34.98 13.28
N TYR A 64 -14.70 -36.22 13.22
CA TYR A 64 -13.98 -37.38 13.75
C TYR A 64 -12.61 -37.56 13.09
N ARG A 65 -12.50 -37.42 11.77
CA ARG A 65 -11.25 -37.47 11.03
C ARG A 65 -10.29 -36.34 11.48
N ILE A 66 -10.78 -35.11 11.58
CA ILE A 66 -9.97 -33.95 12.05
C ILE A 66 -9.46 -34.19 13.48
N VAL A 67 -10.31 -34.71 14.38
CA VAL A 67 -9.93 -35.02 15.76
C VAL A 67 -8.88 -36.11 15.81
N LYS A 68 -9.04 -37.17 14.98
CA LYS A 68 -8.10 -38.26 14.91
C LYS A 68 -6.73 -37.88 14.36
N GLU A 69 -6.72 -37.03 13.32
CA GLU A 69 -5.48 -36.63 12.61
C GLU A 69 -4.77 -35.45 13.26
N ARG A 70 -5.52 -34.47 13.80
CA ARG A 70 -5.01 -33.16 14.25
C ARG A 70 -5.31 -32.84 15.73
N GLY A 71 -5.94 -33.75 16.45
CA GLY A 71 -6.27 -33.64 17.87
C GLY A 71 -7.60 -32.94 18.18
N PHE A 72 -8.17 -33.24 19.35
CA PHE A 72 -9.49 -32.77 19.81
C PHE A 72 -9.63 -31.22 19.86
N PHE A 73 -8.58 -30.49 20.17
CA PHE A 73 -8.63 -29.04 20.30
C PHE A 73 -8.72 -28.29 18.97
N THR A 74 -8.43 -28.94 17.84
CA THR A 74 -8.45 -28.29 16.51
C THR A 74 -9.85 -27.81 16.09
N PRO A 75 -10.93 -28.61 16.20
CA PRO A 75 -12.29 -28.11 15.90
C PRO A 75 -12.74 -26.96 16.80
N VAL A 76 -12.39 -27.03 18.10
CA VAL A 76 -12.71 -25.99 19.08
C VAL A 76 -12.00 -24.69 18.72
N ALA A 77 -10.71 -24.75 18.39
CA ALA A 77 -9.94 -23.56 17.95
C ALA A 77 -10.53 -22.94 16.68
N ARG A 78 -10.95 -23.77 15.71
CA ARG A 78 -11.60 -23.28 14.49
C ARG A 78 -12.96 -22.62 14.76
N ALA A 79 -13.78 -23.19 15.65
CA ALA A 79 -15.06 -22.60 16.04
C ALA A 79 -14.85 -21.25 16.75
N LEU A 80 -13.89 -21.20 17.69
CA LEU A 80 -13.54 -19.97 18.40
C LEU A 80 -13.02 -18.89 17.44
N LEU A 81 -12.12 -19.25 16.51
CA LEU A 81 -11.63 -18.32 15.50
C LEU A 81 -12.76 -17.73 14.66
N LYS A 82 -13.71 -18.56 14.20
CA LYS A 82 -14.88 -18.08 13.46
C LYS A 82 -15.73 -17.11 14.29
N ALA A 83 -15.93 -17.40 15.58
CA ALA A 83 -16.68 -16.51 16.47
C ALA A 83 -15.96 -15.18 16.69
N ILE A 84 -14.65 -15.20 16.93
CA ILE A 84 -13.80 -13.99 17.03
C ILE A 84 -13.91 -13.19 15.75
N PHE A 85 -13.70 -13.81 14.61
CA PHE A 85 -13.77 -13.16 13.31
C PHE A 85 -15.13 -12.51 13.05
N ALA A 86 -16.23 -13.20 13.29
CA ALA A 86 -17.57 -12.67 13.13
C ALA A 86 -17.83 -11.44 14.04
N LEU A 87 -17.31 -11.50 15.27
CA LEU A 87 -17.38 -10.38 16.21
C LEU A 87 -16.56 -9.18 15.72
N GLU A 88 -15.35 -9.40 15.23
CA GLU A 88 -14.48 -8.35 14.70
C GLU A 88 -15.08 -7.69 13.44
N VAL A 89 -15.63 -8.49 12.51
CA VAL A 89 -16.34 -7.96 11.33
C VAL A 89 -17.48 -7.03 11.77
N ARG A 90 -18.26 -7.45 12.78
CA ARG A 90 -19.39 -6.65 13.29
C ARG A 90 -18.97 -5.35 13.98
N LEU A 91 -17.88 -5.39 14.78
CA LEU A 91 -17.48 -4.27 15.63
C LEU A 91 -16.52 -3.30 14.94
N PHE A 92 -15.61 -3.81 14.12
CA PHE A 92 -14.47 -3.05 13.63
C PHE A 92 -14.48 -2.79 12.12
N VAL A 93 -15.13 -3.66 11.30
CA VAL A 93 -15.24 -3.43 9.86
C VAL A 93 -16.51 -2.63 9.57
N ARG A 94 -16.40 -1.29 9.69
CA ARG A 94 -17.55 -0.37 9.55
C ARG A 94 -17.76 0.14 8.14
N ASP A 95 -16.66 0.29 7.36
CA ASP A 95 -16.76 0.75 5.97
C ASP A 95 -17.45 -0.34 5.11
N PRO A 96 -18.58 -0.01 4.44
CA PRO A 96 -19.29 -0.95 3.58
C PRO A 96 -18.40 -1.55 2.48
N ARG A 97 -17.45 -0.77 1.94
CA ARG A 97 -16.51 -1.22 0.90
C ARG A 97 -15.59 -2.34 1.42
N LEU A 98 -15.07 -2.19 2.63
CA LEU A 98 -14.27 -3.23 3.29
C LEU A 98 -15.12 -4.43 3.68
N LYS A 99 -16.34 -4.20 4.17
CA LYS A 99 -17.26 -5.25 4.60
C LYS A 99 -17.66 -6.18 3.46
N SER A 100 -17.82 -5.65 2.25
CA SER A 100 -18.17 -6.44 1.06
C SER A 100 -17.11 -7.48 0.68
N ALA A 101 -15.87 -7.40 1.19
CA ALA A 101 -14.87 -8.45 1.03
C ALA A 101 -15.31 -9.80 1.63
N PHE A 102 -16.23 -9.77 2.62
CA PHE A 102 -16.74 -10.95 3.32
C PHE A 102 -18.12 -11.41 2.83
N ASP A 103 -18.71 -10.71 1.87
CA ASP A 103 -19.97 -11.14 1.26
C ASP A 103 -19.73 -12.45 0.47
N LEU A 104 -20.74 -13.29 0.46
CA LEU A 104 -20.69 -14.58 -0.22
C LEU A 104 -21.71 -14.62 -1.35
N TYR A 105 -21.23 -14.84 -2.56
CA TYR A 105 -22.01 -14.84 -3.79
C TYR A 105 -22.22 -16.27 -4.30
N GLY A 106 -23.45 -16.62 -4.67
CA GLY A 106 -23.72 -17.89 -5.37
C GLY A 106 -23.17 -17.86 -6.79
N LEU A 107 -22.83 -19.02 -7.33
CA LEU A 107 -22.34 -19.12 -8.72
C LEU A 107 -23.33 -18.53 -9.72
N ASP A 108 -24.64 -18.58 -9.44
CA ASP A 108 -25.70 -18.05 -10.32
C ASP A 108 -25.67 -16.50 -10.42
N THR A 109 -25.03 -15.82 -9.46
CA THR A 109 -24.82 -14.37 -9.51
C THR A 109 -23.90 -13.98 -10.66
N PHE A 110 -22.99 -14.87 -11.06
CA PHE A 110 -22.04 -14.61 -12.12
C PHE A 110 -22.61 -15.01 -13.48
N HIS A 111 -22.85 -14.04 -14.33
CA HIS A 111 -23.33 -14.23 -15.70
C HIS A 111 -22.19 -14.61 -16.65
N VAL A 112 -21.38 -15.59 -16.23
CA VAL A 112 -20.20 -16.11 -16.96
C VAL A 112 -20.42 -17.60 -17.16
N PRO A 113 -20.10 -18.16 -18.36
CA PRO A 113 -20.17 -19.59 -18.65
C PRO A 113 -19.41 -20.45 -17.62
N LYS A 114 -20.02 -21.54 -17.16
CA LYS A 114 -19.48 -22.41 -16.11
C LYS A 114 -19.05 -23.74 -16.70
N ILE A 115 -17.81 -24.11 -16.46
CA ILE A 115 -17.19 -25.36 -16.92
C ILE A 115 -16.89 -26.20 -15.70
N HIS A 116 -17.66 -27.27 -15.50
CA HIS A 116 -17.47 -28.17 -14.37
C HIS A 116 -16.36 -29.18 -14.63
N VAL A 117 -15.43 -29.28 -13.66
CA VAL A 117 -14.27 -30.16 -13.68
C VAL A 117 -14.17 -30.92 -12.33
N ARG A 118 -13.49 -32.08 -12.34
CA ARG A 118 -13.36 -32.93 -11.16
C ARG A 118 -11.90 -33.25 -10.84
N PRO A 119 -11.18 -32.28 -10.25
CA PRO A 119 -9.79 -32.52 -9.88
C PRO A 119 -9.67 -33.61 -8.81
N VAL A 120 -8.56 -34.31 -8.82
CA VAL A 120 -8.24 -35.41 -7.89
C VAL A 120 -7.09 -34.95 -6.99
N LYS A 121 -7.23 -35.18 -5.69
CA LYS A 121 -6.12 -35.00 -4.75
C LYS A 121 -5.29 -36.29 -4.75
N PRO A 122 -4.02 -36.28 -5.15
CA PRO A 122 -3.19 -37.48 -5.17
C PRO A 122 -2.91 -37.96 -3.74
N ALA A 123 -2.87 -39.29 -3.55
CA ALA A 123 -2.68 -39.90 -2.24
C ALA A 123 -1.32 -39.59 -1.58
N SER A 124 -0.30 -39.32 -2.37
CA SER A 124 1.08 -39.05 -1.93
C SER A 124 1.60 -37.66 -2.27
N GLY A 125 0.79 -36.78 -2.91
CA GLY A 125 1.23 -35.54 -3.49
C GLY A 125 0.64 -34.28 -2.85
N ARG A 126 1.37 -33.21 -2.91
CA ARG A 126 0.86 -31.86 -2.72
C ARG A 126 0.20 -31.41 -4.03
N GLY A 127 -1.02 -30.87 -3.95
CA GLY A 127 -1.70 -30.24 -5.07
C GLY A 127 -2.79 -31.07 -5.74
N TYR A 128 -3.68 -30.35 -6.42
CA TYR A 128 -4.78 -30.93 -7.21
C TYR A 128 -4.28 -31.25 -8.62
N ARG A 129 -4.66 -32.44 -9.13
CA ARG A 129 -4.41 -32.84 -10.51
C ARG A 129 -5.73 -32.96 -11.26
N TYR A 130 -5.75 -32.50 -12.49
CA TYR A 130 -6.89 -32.62 -13.38
C TYR A 130 -6.77 -33.87 -14.23
N ARG A 131 -7.91 -34.45 -14.59
CA ARG A 131 -7.97 -35.58 -15.55
C ARG A 131 -7.70 -35.07 -16.95
N ASP A 132 -7.19 -35.90 -17.82
CA ASP A 132 -6.88 -35.56 -19.20
C ASP A 132 -8.11 -35.00 -19.95
N ASP A 133 -9.31 -35.61 -19.75
CA ASP A 133 -10.56 -35.15 -20.33
C ASP A 133 -10.92 -33.71 -19.89
N ASP A 134 -10.67 -33.36 -18.61
CA ASP A 134 -10.91 -32.01 -18.10
C ASP A 134 -9.87 -31.01 -18.64
N LEU A 135 -8.61 -31.44 -18.80
CA LEU A 135 -7.54 -30.63 -19.41
C LEU A 135 -7.83 -30.31 -20.88
N GLU A 136 -8.21 -31.33 -21.67
CA GLU A 136 -8.61 -31.15 -23.08
C GLU A 136 -9.82 -30.22 -23.20
N LYS A 137 -10.80 -30.34 -22.31
CA LYS A 137 -11.94 -29.45 -22.25
C LYS A 137 -11.54 -28.01 -21.99
N ILE A 138 -10.68 -27.74 -20.99
CA ILE A 138 -10.19 -26.38 -20.68
C ILE A 138 -9.39 -25.85 -21.86
N LYS A 139 -8.50 -26.65 -22.44
CA LYS A 139 -7.66 -26.26 -23.58
C LYS A 139 -8.47 -25.88 -24.80
N SER A 140 -9.59 -26.58 -25.06
CA SER A 140 -10.48 -26.29 -26.19
C SER A 140 -11.21 -24.95 -26.09
N LEU A 141 -11.23 -24.28 -24.92
CA LEU A 141 -11.87 -23.00 -24.70
C LEU A 141 -11.05 -21.82 -25.22
N GLY A 142 -9.75 -22.03 -25.50
CA GLY A 142 -8.87 -20.97 -25.97
C GLY A 142 -8.62 -19.86 -24.93
N ILE A 143 -8.57 -20.24 -23.65
CA ILE A 143 -8.25 -19.36 -22.52
C ILE A 143 -6.76 -19.04 -22.55
N ASP A 144 -6.40 -17.76 -22.40
CA ASP A 144 -5.01 -17.30 -22.41
C ASP A 144 -4.36 -17.41 -21.03
N VAL A 145 -5.12 -17.15 -19.96
CA VAL A 145 -4.65 -17.20 -18.57
C VAL A 145 -5.73 -17.72 -17.63
N LEU A 146 -5.33 -18.54 -16.64
CA LEU A 146 -6.21 -18.95 -15.56
C LEU A 146 -5.92 -18.13 -14.30
N LEU A 147 -6.95 -17.60 -13.64
CA LEU A 147 -6.85 -17.04 -12.30
C LEU A 147 -7.17 -18.12 -11.27
N ASN A 148 -6.36 -18.21 -10.22
CA ASN A 148 -6.65 -19.05 -9.06
C ASN A 148 -7.47 -18.28 -8.02
N GLY A 149 -8.74 -18.66 -7.84
CA GLY A 149 -9.61 -18.16 -6.79
C GLY A 149 -9.62 -19.03 -5.52
N GLN A 150 -8.76 -20.03 -5.42
CA GLN A 150 -8.77 -21.05 -4.39
C GLN A 150 -7.48 -21.07 -3.56
N ASN A 151 -7.59 -21.53 -2.32
CA ASN A 151 -6.44 -21.83 -1.47
C ASN A 151 -5.91 -23.24 -1.74
N GLY A 152 -5.47 -23.51 -2.98
CA GLY A 152 -4.99 -24.84 -3.36
C GLY A 152 -3.69 -24.78 -4.15
N VAL A 153 -2.86 -25.80 -3.98
CA VAL A 153 -1.69 -26.02 -4.82
C VAL A 153 -2.12 -26.82 -6.04
N PHE A 154 -1.69 -26.42 -7.22
CA PHE A 154 -1.94 -27.11 -8.48
C PHE A 154 -0.71 -27.90 -8.91
N GLY A 155 -0.92 -28.98 -9.64
CA GLY A 155 0.17 -29.79 -10.19
C GLY A 155 -0.23 -30.54 -11.46
N GLY A 156 0.76 -30.85 -12.28
CA GLY A 156 0.58 -31.55 -13.56
C GLY A 156 0.06 -30.64 -14.68
N GLY A 157 -0.58 -31.21 -15.68
CA GLY A 157 -0.92 -30.58 -16.95
C GLY A 157 -1.75 -29.29 -16.88
N ILE A 158 -2.43 -29.01 -15.77
CA ILE A 158 -3.20 -27.75 -15.62
C ILE A 158 -2.30 -26.51 -15.63
N LEU A 159 -1.04 -26.63 -15.24
CA LEU A 159 -0.08 -25.54 -15.20
C LEU A 159 0.36 -25.08 -16.60
N ASP A 160 0.22 -25.97 -17.59
CA ASP A 160 0.65 -25.75 -18.97
C ASP A 160 -0.54 -25.69 -19.97
N VAL A 161 -1.79 -25.62 -19.44
CA VAL A 161 -3.00 -25.68 -20.28
C VAL A 161 -3.26 -24.38 -21.04
N CYS A 162 -2.76 -23.25 -20.52
CA CYS A 162 -2.90 -21.90 -21.08
C CYS A 162 -1.52 -21.27 -21.35
N GLU A 163 -1.45 -20.36 -22.29
CA GLU A 163 -0.20 -19.67 -22.67
C GLU A 163 0.47 -18.97 -21.48
N PHE A 164 -0.31 -18.23 -20.69
CA PHE A 164 0.19 -17.52 -19.51
C PHE A 164 0.11 -18.33 -18.21
N GLY A 165 -0.32 -19.61 -18.27
CA GLY A 165 -0.43 -20.51 -17.13
C GLY A 165 -1.46 -20.05 -16.11
N ILE A 166 -1.20 -20.33 -14.81
CA ILE A 166 -2.09 -19.96 -13.71
C ILE A 166 -1.50 -18.79 -12.95
N VAL A 167 -2.26 -17.71 -12.82
CA VAL A 167 -1.96 -16.57 -11.94
C VAL A 167 -2.66 -16.78 -10.59
N SER A 168 -1.90 -16.78 -9.52
CA SER A 168 -2.38 -16.98 -8.15
C SER A 168 -2.09 -15.76 -7.31
N LEU A 169 -3.09 -15.34 -6.52
CA LEU A 169 -2.94 -14.32 -5.49
C LEU A 169 -2.66 -15.01 -4.16
N ASP A 170 -1.58 -14.63 -3.51
CA ASP A 170 -1.19 -15.08 -2.19
C ASP A 170 -1.21 -13.91 -1.19
N HIS A 171 -2.01 -14.03 -0.13
CA HIS A 171 -2.05 -13.08 0.98
C HIS A 171 -1.14 -13.57 2.11
N GLY A 172 0.08 -13.21 2.04
CA GLY A 172 1.20 -13.59 2.89
C GLY A 172 2.41 -13.69 1.98
N ASP A 173 3.55 -13.19 2.40
CA ASP A 173 4.77 -13.39 1.63
C ASP A 173 5.03 -14.90 1.54
N ASN A 174 5.42 -15.43 0.39
CA ASN A 174 5.66 -16.86 0.15
C ASN A 174 6.63 -17.53 1.15
N GLU A 175 7.29 -16.74 1.98
CA GLU A 175 8.07 -17.24 3.10
C GLU A 175 7.20 -17.97 4.15
N THR A 176 5.88 -17.72 4.15
CA THR A 176 4.92 -18.32 5.09
C THR A 176 3.77 -19.05 4.40
N ALA A 177 3.77 -19.17 3.06
CA ALA A 177 2.72 -19.80 2.27
C ALA A 177 2.61 -21.30 2.54
N GLY A 178 1.77 -21.64 3.46
CA GLY A 178 1.28 -22.96 3.76
C GLY A 178 -0.20 -22.89 4.12
N GLU A 179 -0.88 -23.98 4.39
CA GLU A 179 -2.31 -24.11 4.78
C GLU A 179 -2.69 -23.26 6.02
N GLY A 180 -2.28 -21.96 6.07
CA GLY A 180 -2.50 -21.05 7.18
C GLY A 180 -3.61 -20.03 6.93
N LEU A 181 -3.85 -19.19 7.92
CA LEU A 181 -4.77 -18.07 7.82
C LEU A 181 -4.03 -16.88 7.20
N PRO A 182 -4.44 -16.41 6.01
CA PRO A 182 -3.84 -15.25 5.41
C PRO A 182 -4.03 -14.00 6.28
N ALA A 183 -3.03 -13.14 6.37
CA ALA A 183 -3.07 -11.86 7.06
C ALA A 183 -3.34 -11.91 8.59
N PHE A 184 -3.26 -13.10 9.21
CA PHE A 184 -3.47 -13.28 10.66
C PHE A 184 -2.18 -13.09 11.46
N TRP A 185 -1.09 -13.66 10.97
CA TRP A 185 0.15 -13.73 11.73
C TRP A 185 0.82 -12.38 11.88
N GLU A 186 0.71 -11.52 10.88
CA GLU A 186 1.20 -10.15 10.92
C GLU A 186 0.48 -9.36 12.04
N VAL A 187 -0.84 -9.54 12.17
CA VAL A 187 -1.59 -8.93 13.27
C VAL A 187 -1.20 -9.53 14.62
N PHE A 188 -1.06 -10.86 14.69
CA PHE A 188 -0.66 -11.55 15.92
C PHE A 188 0.74 -11.14 16.38
N ASN A 189 1.70 -11.05 15.46
CA ASN A 189 3.08 -10.67 15.73
C ASN A 189 3.26 -9.15 15.89
N ARG A 190 2.25 -8.34 15.47
CA ARG A 190 2.29 -6.88 15.43
C ARG A 190 3.33 -6.36 14.44
N GLU A 191 3.40 -6.98 13.29
CA GLU A 191 4.24 -6.53 12.20
C GLU A 191 3.71 -5.21 11.61
N PRO A 192 4.56 -4.27 11.19
CA PRO A 192 4.12 -2.98 10.65
C PRO A 192 3.36 -3.13 9.34
N SER A 193 3.71 -4.12 8.53
CA SER A 193 3.15 -4.34 7.20
C SER A 193 2.60 -5.74 7.01
N THR A 194 1.54 -5.85 6.20
CA THR A 194 0.96 -7.11 5.71
C THR A 194 1.18 -7.16 4.21
N ARG A 195 1.82 -8.24 3.74
CA ARG A 195 2.25 -8.40 2.35
C ARG A 195 1.32 -9.28 1.56
N PHE A 196 1.34 -9.11 0.24
CA PHE A 196 0.76 -10.05 -0.72
C PHE A 196 1.67 -10.19 -1.94
N ALA A 197 1.51 -11.30 -2.63
CA ALA A 197 2.20 -11.57 -3.89
C ALA A 197 1.19 -12.06 -4.94
N ILE A 198 1.36 -11.61 -6.17
CA ILE A 198 0.71 -12.20 -7.33
C ILE A 198 1.79 -12.95 -8.09
N GLN A 199 1.58 -14.25 -8.28
CA GLN A 199 2.59 -15.15 -8.83
C GLN A 199 2.02 -15.95 -9.99
N ARG A 200 2.88 -16.31 -10.94
CA ARG A 200 2.61 -17.27 -11.99
C ARG A 200 3.06 -18.64 -11.51
N LEU A 201 2.15 -19.59 -11.44
CA LEU A 201 2.48 -20.98 -11.08
C LEU A 201 3.05 -21.69 -12.31
N LEU A 202 4.22 -22.29 -12.16
CA LEU A 202 4.96 -22.99 -13.22
C LEU A 202 5.46 -24.36 -12.71
N GLY A 203 5.63 -25.30 -13.66
CA GLY A 203 6.29 -26.58 -13.42
C GLY A 203 5.52 -27.55 -12.49
N GLU A 204 6.04 -28.77 -12.34
CA GLU A 204 5.38 -29.84 -11.59
C GLU A 204 5.21 -29.56 -10.09
N SER A 205 6.05 -28.71 -9.50
CA SER A 205 6.03 -28.34 -8.08
C SER A 205 5.07 -27.20 -7.76
N GLY A 206 4.51 -26.51 -8.79
CA GLY A 206 3.69 -25.32 -8.59
C GLY A 206 4.50 -24.11 -8.08
N SER A 207 5.83 -24.20 -8.06
CA SER A 207 6.71 -23.08 -7.79
C SER A 207 6.77 -22.20 -9.03
N GLY A 208 6.46 -20.92 -8.88
CA GLY A 208 6.37 -19.99 -10.01
C GLY A 208 7.16 -18.72 -9.76
N GLY A 209 7.25 -17.87 -10.77
CA GLY A 209 7.83 -16.55 -10.64
C GLY A 209 6.84 -15.55 -10.03
N VAL A 210 7.32 -14.68 -9.19
CA VAL A 210 6.53 -13.57 -8.64
C VAL A 210 6.40 -12.48 -9.69
N LEU A 211 5.17 -12.18 -10.08
CA LEU A 211 4.83 -11.13 -11.04
C LEU A 211 4.73 -9.75 -10.38
N MET A 212 4.25 -9.73 -9.13
CA MET A 212 4.08 -8.50 -8.36
C MET A 212 4.08 -8.80 -6.86
N ARG A 213 4.69 -7.91 -6.09
CA ARG A 213 4.58 -7.87 -4.62
C ARG A 213 4.07 -6.52 -4.18
N GLY A 214 3.32 -6.51 -3.07
CA GLY A 214 2.90 -5.28 -2.42
C GLY A 214 2.65 -5.49 -0.94
N SER A 215 2.61 -4.40 -0.19
CA SER A 215 2.25 -4.42 1.22
C SER A 215 1.29 -3.30 1.57
N ILE A 216 0.54 -3.49 2.65
CA ILE A 216 -0.32 -2.49 3.27
C ILE A 216 0.05 -2.36 4.74
N PRO A 217 -0.24 -1.21 5.41
CA PRO A 217 -0.11 -1.11 6.87
C PRO A 217 -0.98 -2.14 7.56
N THR A 218 -0.40 -2.91 8.49
CA THR A 218 -1.14 -3.93 9.24
C THR A 218 -2.21 -3.29 10.10
N ALA A 219 -3.46 -3.71 9.91
CA ALA A 219 -4.58 -3.23 10.71
C ALA A 219 -4.58 -3.85 12.12
N PRO A 220 -5.21 -3.19 13.14
CA PRO A 220 -5.18 -3.64 14.52
C PRO A 220 -5.92 -4.96 14.78
N THR A 221 -6.82 -5.38 13.91
CA THR A 221 -7.58 -6.64 14.05
C THR A 221 -7.49 -7.49 12.78
N TYR A 222 -7.63 -8.81 12.95
CA TYR A 222 -7.55 -9.76 11.85
C TYR A 222 -8.59 -9.50 10.75
N ALA A 223 -9.84 -9.25 11.14
CA ALA A 223 -10.89 -8.99 10.16
C ALA A 223 -10.65 -7.71 9.34
N GLN A 224 -10.19 -6.62 9.98
CA GLN A 224 -9.85 -5.40 9.25
C GLN A 224 -8.66 -5.62 8.30
N ASN A 225 -7.63 -6.32 8.77
CA ASN A 225 -6.44 -6.58 7.99
C ASN A 225 -6.74 -7.42 6.75
N LEU A 226 -7.51 -8.51 6.93
CA LEU A 226 -7.93 -9.36 5.83
C LEU A 226 -8.82 -8.63 4.82
N ALA A 227 -9.76 -7.79 5.28
CA ALA A 227 -10.60 -6.99 4.38
C ALA A 227 -9.76 -6.03 3.53
N ARG A 228 -8.83 -5.30 4.17
CA ARG A 228 -7.99 -4.32 3.48
C ARG A 228 -7.09 -4.97 2.44
N ILE A 229 -6.37 -6.04 2.82
CA ILE A 229 -5.47 -6.70 1.87
C ILE A 229 -6.21 -7.36 0.71
N SER A 230 -7.40 -7.95 0.97
CA SER A 230 -8.24 -8.53 -0.08
C SER A 230 -8.69 -7.48 -1.09
N LYS A 231 -9.13 -6.31 -0.64
CA LYS A 231 -9.55 -5.22 -1.54
C LYS A 231 -8.38 -4.64 -2.32
N LYS A 232 -7.24 -4.39 -1.64
CA LYS A 232 -6.03 -3.87 -2.26
C LYS A 232 -5.53 -4.79 -3.37
N SER A 233 -5.33 -6.07 -3.06
CA SER A 233 -4.80 -7.05 -4.02
C SER A 233 -5.70 -7.26 -5.24
N THR A 234 -7.03 -7.17 -5.09
CA THR A 234 -7.98 -7.27 -6.20
C THR A 234 -7.72 -6.22 -7.29
N VAL A 235 -7.43 -4.97 -6.89
CA VAL A 235 -7.11 -3.89 -7.85
C VAL A 235 -5.85 -4.22 -8.65
N PHE A 236 -4.86 -4.82 -7.99
CA PHE A 236 -3.60 -5.17 -8.63
C PHE A 236 -3.67 -6.42 -9.50
N VAL A 237 -4.56 -7.37 -9.19
CA VAL A 237 -4.91 -8.46 -10.14
C VAL A 237 -5.47 -7.88 -11.43
N HIS A 238 -6.40 -6.93 -11.35
CA HIS A 238 -6.95 -6.24 -12.51
C HIS A 238 -5.86 -5.54 -13.34
N ARG A 239 -5.00 -4.73 -12.71
CA ARG A 239 -3.89 -4.05 -13.39
C ARG A 239 -2.91 -5.02 -14.04
N LEU A 240 -2.61 -6.12 -13.37
CA LEU A 240 -1.74 -7.15 -13.94
C LEU A 240 -2.35 -7.75 -15.22
N LEU A 241 -3.64 -8.04 -15.24
CA LEU A 241 -4.32 -8.56 -16.43
C LEU A 241 -4.33 -7.55 -17.57
N GLU A 242 -4.57 -6.26 -17.31
CA GLU A 242 -4.45 -5.20 -18.29
C GLU A 242 -3.03 -5.12 -18.87
N ASN A 243 -2.01 -5.20 -18.03
CA ASN A 243 -0.61 -5.17 -18.46
C ASN A 243 -0.24 -6.42 -19.28
N LEU A 244 -0.69 -7.62 -18.88
CA LEU A 244 -0.47 -8.85 -19.64
C LEU A 244 -1.10 -8.78 -21.02
N ALA A 245 -2.25 -8.17 -21.14
CA ALA A 245 -2.95 -8.01 -22.42
C ALA A 245 -2.24 -7.04 -23.37
N THR A 246 -1.58 -6.00 -22.84
CA THR A 246 -0.93 -4.95 -23.66
C THR A 246 0.53 -5.24 -23.97
N ALA A 247 1.29 -5.74 -23.01
CA ALA A 247 2.73 -5.96 -23.12
C ALA A 247 3.12 -7.42 -23.45
N GLY A 248 2.15 -8.35 -23.37
CA GLY A 248 2.45 -9.78 -23.41
C GLY A 248 3.16 -10.27 -22.13
N ALA A 249 3.30 -11.58 -21.97
CA ALA A 249 4.05 -12.15 -20.85
C ALA A 249 5.55 -12.06 -21.14
N SER A 250 6.17 -10.94 -20.80
CA SER A 250 7.61 -10.93 -20.63
C SER A 250 7.94 -11.77 -19.39
N THR A 251 8.69 -12.85 -19.59
CA THR A 251 9.25 -13.65 -18.49
C THR A 251 10.53 -13.03 -17.95
N GLU A 252 10.97 -11.92 -18.52
CA GLU A 252 12.15 -11.18 -18.06
C GLU A 252 11.82 -10.41 -16.78
N GLY A 253 12.54 -10.72 -15.71
CA GLY A 253 12.42 -10.04 -14.42
C GLY A 253 11.50 -10.71 -13.39
N LEU A 254 11.09 -11.98 -13.60
CA LEU A 254 10.40 -12.73 -12.55
C LEU A 254 11.32 -12.87 -11.33
N LEU A 255 10.89 -12.32 -10.21
CA LEU A 255 11.57 -12.54 -8.94
C LEU A 255 11.44 -14.02 -8.57
N GLU A 256 12.53 -14.63 -8.12
CA GLU A 256 12.46 -15.99 -7.60
C GLU A 256 11.48 -16.05 -6.42
N SER A 257 10.60 -17.04 -6.46
CA SER A 257 9.75 -17.36 -5.33
C SER A 257 10.63 -18.00 -4.26
N SER A 258 10.87 -17.31 -3.17
CA SER A 258 11.47 -17.90 -1.98
C SER A 258 10.42 -18.77 -1.28
N HIS A 259 10.31 -20.03 -1.70
CA HIS A 259 9.51 -21.00 -0.94
C HIS A 259 10.26 -21.36 0.34
N THR A 260 9.85 -20.82 1.47
CA THR A 260 10.20 -21.43 2.75
C THR A 260 9.19 -22.52 3.07
N ASP A 261 9.70 -23.71 3.34
CA ASP A 261 8.91 -24.92 3.72
C ASP A 261 8.21 -24.80 5.09
N ASN A 262 7.99 -23.60 5.60
CA ASN A 262 7.34 -23.40 6.90
C ASN A 262 5.83 -23.15 6.72
N PRO A 263 4.98 -24.20 6.81
CA PRO A 263 3.54 -24.01 6.66
C PRO A 263 3.01 -23.15 7.82
N CYS A 264 2.39 -22.03 7.52
CA CYS A 264 1.62 -21.25 8.49
C CYS A 264 0.53 -22.16 9.08
N LYS A 265 0.72 -22.61 10.31
CA LYS A 265 -0.23 -23.46 11.00
C LYS A 265 -1.48 -22.66 11.40
N ASN A 266 -2.64 -23.28 11.33
CA ASN A 266 -3.84 -22.71 11.94
C ASN A 266 -3.57 -22.42 13.43
N PRO A 267 -4.02 -21.26 13.96
CA PRO A 267 -3.75 -20.87 15.33
C PRO A 267 -4.34 -21.87 16.33
N SER A 268 -3.54 -22.25 17.32
CA SER A 268 -3.98 -23.04 18.45
C SER A 268 -4.84 -22.22 19.41
N LEU A 269 -5.55 -22.88 20.35
CA LEU A 269 -6.31 -22.18 21.39
C LEU A 269 -5.44 -21.21 22.21
N ARG A 270 -4.17 -21.55 22.47
CA ARG A 270 -3.23 -20.68 23.17
C ARG A 270 -2.92 -19.42 22.36
N VAL A 271 -2.70 -19.57 21.07
CA VAL A 271 -2.48 -18.43 20.15
C VAL A 271 -3.71 -17.54 20.09
N LEU A 272 -4.92 -18.10 20.00
CA LEU A 272 -6.16 -17.33 19.97
C LEU A 272 -6.39 -16.59 21.30
N ALA A 273 -6.12 -17.20 22.45
CA ALA A 273 -6.18 -16.54 23.74
C ALA A 273 -5.17 -15.38 23.82
N ALA A 274 -3.93 -15.60 23.40
CA ALA A 274 -2.91 -14.55 23.38
C ALA A 274 -3.29 -13.43 22.40
N TYR A 275 -3.87 -13.75 21.25
CA TYR A 275 -4.40 -12.78 20.29
C TYR A 275 -5.46 -11.87 20.92
N GLN A 276 -6.44 -12.47 21.63
CA GLN A 276 -7.49 -11.69 22.31
C GLN A 276 -6.92 -10.78 23.39
N ILE A 277 -5.97 -11.27 24.19
CA ILE A 277 -5.29 -10.45 25.22
C ILE A 277 -4.57 -9.27 24.56
N LYS A 278 -3.82 -9.51 23.49
CA LYS A 278 -3.11 -8.45 22.76
C LYS A 278 -4.09 -7.41 22.19
N THR A 279 -5.22 -7.84 21.62
CA THR A 279 -6.23 -6.94 21.04
C THR A 279 -6.96 -6.13 22.13
N LEU A 280 -7.32 -6.75 23.26
CA LEU A 280 -7.93 -6.09 24.39
C LEU A 280 -6.97 -5.06 25.03
N ASN A 281 -5.68 -5.34 25.09
CA ASN A 281 -4.68 -4.41 25.60
C ASN A 281 -4.62 -3.12 24.74
N ILE A 282 -4.74 -3.22 23.41
CA ILE A 282 -4.80 -2.03 22.54
C ILE A 282 -6.04 -1.20 22.86
N ALA A 283 -7.21 -1.85 23.02
CA ALA A 283 -8.44 -1.15 23.39
C ALA A 283 -8.34 -0.51 24.77
N ALA A 284 -7.79 -1.23 25.75
CA ALA A 284 -7.55 -0.73 27.12
C ALA A 284 -6.60 0.47 27.12
N GLN A 285 -5.51 0.41 26.34
CA GLN A 285 -4.57 1.53 26.21
C GLN A 285 -5.25 2.78 25.62
N ARG A 286 -6.09 2.62 24.59
CA ARG A 286 -6.85 3.74 24.02
C ARG A 286 -7.80 4.36 25.05
N VAL A 287 -8.55 3.54 25.77
CA VAL A 287 -9.44 4.01 26.84
C VAL A 287 -8.64 4.71 27.94
N PHE A 288 -7.50 4.14 28.35
CA PHE A 288 -6.62 4.76 29.35
C PHE A 288 -6.07 6.11 28.88
N ASN A 289 -5.65 6.24 27.63
CA ASN A 289 -5.19 7.51 27.06
C ASN A 289 -6.30 8.58 27.10
N ILE A 290 -7.52 8.20 26.69
CA ILE A 290 -8.69 9.11 26.73
C ILE A 290 -8.97 9.55 28.20
N LEU A 291 -9.02 8.62 29.14
CA LEU A 291 -9.28 8.92 30.56
C LEU A 291 -8.16 9.76 31.19
N SER A 292 -6.92 9.53 30.77
CA SER A 292 -5.74 10.25 31.23
C SER A 292 -5.54 11.59 30.53
N ARG A 293 -6.44 11.97 29.61
CA ARG A 293 -6.31 13.16 28.76
C ARG A 293 -4.96 13.24 28.06
N LYS A 294 -4.42 12.10 27.63
CA LYS A 294 -3.22 12.01 26.83
C LYS A 294 -3.60 11.97 25.35
N ASP A 295 -2.96 12.80 24.58
CA ASP A 295 -3.14 12.82 23.12
C ASP A 295 -1.79 12.84 22.43
N TYR A 296 -1.79 12.38 21.18
CA TYR A 296 -0.63 12.45 20.30
C TYR A 296 -0.55 13.84 19.69
N ARG A 297 0.63 14.45 19.79
CA ARG A 297 0.83 15.79 19.25
C ARG A 297 2.13 15.88 18.48
N TRP A 298 2.04 16.34 17.25
CA TRP A 298 3.21 16.63 16.44
C TRP A 298 3.90 17.89 16.94
N GLY A 299 5.21 17.97 16.68
CA GLY A 299 6.04 19.13 16.92
C GLY A 299 7.20 19.15 15.95
N VAL A 300 7.85 20.28 15.80
CA VAL A 300 8.95 20.53 14.89
C VAL A 300 10.21 20.89 15.66
N GLY A 301 11.34 20.36 15.23
CA GLY A 301 12.66 20.71 15.69
C GLY A 301 13.58 21.04 14.51
N TYR A 302 14.57 21.90 14.75
CA TYR A 302 15.58 22.22 13.76
C TYR A 302 16.98 22.23 14.37
N GLN A 303 18.00 22.11 13.52
CA GLN A 303 19.39 22.24 13.91
C GLN A 303 20.26 22.62 12.72
N TYR A 304 21.46 23.13 13.01
CA TYR A 304 22.50 23.25 12.01
C TYR A 304 23.35 21.98 11.98
N ALA A 305 23.51 21.38 10.80
CA ALA A 305 24.28 20.19 10.56
C ALA A 305 25.07 20.37 9.26
N GLN A 306 26.40 20.22 9.34
CA GLN A 306 27.24 20.33 8.14
C GLN A 306 26.92 19.26 7.10
N ARG A 307 26.41 18.11 7.53
CA ARG A 307 26.05 16.98 6.71
C ARG A 307 24.72 16.38 7.21
N TRP A 308 23.84 16.07 6.30
CA TRP A 308 22.57 15.45 6.61
C TRP A 308 22.70 14.02 7.16
N GLN A 309 23.84 13.34 6.86
CA GLN A 309 24.11 11.94 7.28
C GLN A 309 24.37 11.80 8.77
N ASP A 310 24.86 12.83 9.41
CA ASP A 310 25.29 12.79 10.81
C ASP A 310 24.52 13.83 11.67
N PRO A 311 23.18 13.83 11.67
CA PRO A 311 22.43 14.79 12.45
C PRO A 311 22.50 14.44 13.93
N ALA A 312 22.84 15.42 14.76
CA ALA A 312 22.75 15.26 16.20
C ALA A 312 21.30 15.54 16.68
N LEU A 313 20.33 14.74 16.26
CA LEU A 313 18.89 14.99 16.43
C LEU A 313 18.49 15.29 17.88
N ALA A 314 19.16 14.69 18.86
CA ALA A 314 18.97 14.98 20.28
C ALA A 314 19.32 16.43 20.68
N LYS A 315 20.02 17.17 19.83
CA LYS A 315 20.37 18.59 20.03
C LYS A 315 19.47 19.53 19.25
N SER A 316 18.43 19.02 18.60
CA SER A 316 17.49 19.86 17.85
C SER A 316 16.82 20.88 18.77
N ILE A 317 16.72 22.10 18.27
CA ILE A 317 15.98 23.19 18.93
C ILE A 317 14.51 22.99 18.60
N LEU A 318 13.69 22.81 19.63
CA LEU A 318 12.27 22.53 19.44
C LEU A 318 11.48 23.83 19.29
N ILE A 319 10.69 23.95 18.24
CA ILE A 319 9.72 25.04 18.06
C ILE A 319 8.50 24.74 18.93
N ALA A 320 8.19 25.63 19.87
CA ALA A 320 7.05 25.46 20.75
C ALA A 320 5.73 25.53 20.00
N ASN A 321 4.90 24.52 20.14
CA ASN A 321 3.57 24.53 19.53
C ASN A 321 2.71 25.66 20.11
N PRO A 322 2.06 26.47 19.24
CA PRO A 322 1.13 27.48 19.71
C PRO A 322 -0.10 26.86 20.42
N PRO A 323 -0.82 27.61 21.28
CA PRO A 323 -2.01 27.12 21.95
C PRO A 323 -3.06 26.61 20.94
N HIS A 324 -3.61 25.42 21.19
CA HIS A 324 -4.61 24.75 20.34
C HIS A 324 -4.16 24.42 18.91
N ARG A 325 -2.87 24.47 18.64
CA ARG A 325 -2.28 24.13 17.33
C ARG A 325 -1.13 23.14 17.53
N PHE A 326 -0.85 22.34 16.51
CA PHE A 326 0.42 21.62 16.39
C PHE A 326 1.11 22.01 15.09
N LEU A 327 2.43 21.81 15.07
CA LEU A 327 3.26 22.01 13.90
C LEU A 327 3.80 20.66 13.43
N ALA A 328 3.79 20.43 12.11
CA ALA A 328 4.33 19.24 11.46
C ALA A 328 4.90 19.59 10.07
N ASP A 329 5.38 18.59 9.36
CA ASP A 329 5.86 18.69 7.97
C ASP A 329 6.80 19.89 7.73
N PRO A 330 7.95 19.96 8.42
CA PRO A 330 8.86 21.09 8.26
C PRO A 330 9.61 21.04 6.93
N PHE A 331 9.61 22.18 6.21
CA PHE A 331 10.44 22.41 5.02
C PHE A 331 11.30 23.65 5.23
N VAL A 332 12.61 23.44 5.36
CA VAL A 332 13.59 24.53 5.48
C VAL A 332 13.97 25.07 4.11
N PHE A 333 14.11 26.38 4.03
CA PHE A 333 14.55 27.06 2.82
C PHE A 333 15.42 28.27 3.17
N ARG A 334 16.43 28.52 2.33
CA ARG A 334 17.34 29.65 2.49
C ARG A 334 17.33 30.52 1.25
N ARG A 335 17.14 31.82 1.42
CA ARG A 335 17.27 32.80 0.33
C ARG A 335 18.03 34.04 0.81
N GLY A 336 19.22 34.26 0.26
CA GLY A 336 20.15 35.24 0.78
C GLY A 336 20.53 34.96 2.23
N ASN A 337 20.32 35.93 3.11
CA ASN A 337 20.60 35.81 4.54
C ASN A 337 19.36 35.35 5.35
N LEU A 338 18.24 35.09 4.70
CA LEU A 338 17.01 34.70 5.37
C LEU A 338 16.88 33.18 5.35
N GLU A 339 16.83 32.59 6.55
CA GLU A 339 16.59 31.18 6.79
C GLU A 339 15.19 31.01 7.36
N VAL A 340 14.40 30.14 6.76
CA VAL A 340 13.01 29.93 7.16
C VAL A 340 12.67 28.45 7.22
N CYS A 341 11.65 28.13 8.02
CA CYS A 341 11.02 26.83 8.10
C CYS A 341 9.52 27.01 7.84
N PHE A 342 9.03 26.44 6.75
CA PHE A 342 7.60 26.33 6.47
C PHE A 342 7.08 25.06 7.14
N VAL A 343 5.86 25.11 7.69
CA VAL A 343 5.27 24.03 8.45
C VAL A 343 3.78 23.89 8.17
N GLU A 344 3.26 22.69 8.30
CA GLU A 344 1.84 22.50 8.59
C GLU A 344 1.55 23.10 9.96
N ASP A 345 0.52 23.93 10.03
CA ASP A 345 0.01 24.54 11.26
C ASP A 345 -1.46 24.13 11.45
N TYR A 346 -1.66 23.01 12.15
CA TYR A 346 -2.98 22.42 12.36
C TYR A 346 -3.68 23.03 13.57
N ASP A 347 -4.87 23.58 13.39
CA ASP A 347 -5.69 24.13 14.46
C ASP A 347 -6.79 23.13 14.88
N TYR A 348 -6.75 22.64 16.12
CA TYR A 348 -7.74 21.70 16.67
C TYR A 348 -9.18 22.26 16.71
N ARG A 349 -9.36 23.59 16.70
CA ARG A 349 -10.68 24.23 16.75
C ARG A 349 -11.37 24.18 15.38
N THR A 350 -10.61 24.41 14.30
CA THR A 350 -11.10 24.32 12.92
C THR A 350 -10.96 22.92 12.34
N LYS A 351 -10.14 22.06 12.97
CA LYS A 351 -9.74 20.73 12.50
C LYS A 351 -9.13 20.78 11.10
N ARG A 352 -8.31 21.79 10.84
CA ARG A 352 -7.74 22.05 9.53
C ARG A 352 -6.30 22.55 9.67
N GLY A 353 -5.42 22.08 8.79
CA GLY A 353 -4.07 22.58 8.58
C GLY A 353 -4.05 23.76 7.63
N LYS A 354 -3.13 24.66 7.84
CA LYS A 354 -2.71 25.77 6.99
C LYS A 354 -1.19 25.79 6.95
N ILE A 355 -0.58 26.57 6.07
CA ILE A 355 0.88 26.69 6.03
C ILE A 355 1.29 27.97 6.74
N SER A 356 2.17 27.85 7.72
CA SER A 356 2.81 28.95 8.43
C SER A 356 4.34 28.89 8.25
N VAL A 357 5.01 30.03 8.47
CA VAL A 357 6.46 30.15 8.31
C VAL A 357 7.10 30.74 9.55
N PHE A 358 8.23 30.14 9.93
CA PHE A 358 9.10 30.58 11.00
C PHE A 358 10.43 31.06 10.42
N GLN A 359 10.93 32.20 10.89
CA GLN A 359 12.31 32.60 10.66
C GLN A 359 13.21 31.88 11.66
N ILE A 360 14.39 31.46 11.21
CA ILE A 360 15.41 30.83 12.01
C ILE A 360 16.67 31.69 12.00
N SER A 361 17.32 31.85 13.14
CA SER A 361 18.58 32.57 13.27
C SER A 361 19.39 32.00 14.44
N GLY A 362 20.34 31.13 14.15
CA GLY A 362 21.07 30.39 15.18
C GLY A 362 20.11 29.55 16.03
N ASP A 363 20.16 29.78 17.34
CA ASP A 363 19.30 29.08 18.31
C ASP A 363 17.93 29.75 18.52
N GLU A 364 17.68 30.86 17.85
CA GLU A 364 16.44 31.64 17.96
C GLU A 364 15.52 31.40 16.76
N HIS A 365 14.22 31.45 17.02
CA HIS A 365 13.20 31.36 15.99
C HIS A 365 11.95 32.16 16.38
N TRP A 366 11.22 32.66 15.37
CA TRP A 366 9.96 33.37 15.59
C TRP A 366 9.01 33.18 14.42
N GLU A 367 7.72 33.07 14.72
CA GLU A 367 6.66 32.96 13.74
C GLU A 367 6.53 34.26 12.95
N LEU A 368 6.69 34.20 11.61
CA LEU A 368 6.47 35.35 10.73
C LEU A 368 4.99 35.47 10.35
N GLY A 369 4.26 34.37 10.32
CA GLY A 369 2.82 34.32 10.07
C GLY A 369 2.39 33.19 9.14
N THR A 370 1.10 33.22 8.79
CA THR A 370 0.49 32.28 7.85
C THR A 370 0.76 32.70 6.41
N VAL A 371 1.15 31.76 5.56
CA VAL A 371 1.49 32.01 4.15
C VAL A 371 0.42 31.45 3.19
N LEU A 372 -0.26 30.38 3.56
CA LEU A 372 -1.41 29.82 2.84
C LEU A 372 -2.49 29.40 3.85
N ASP A 373 -3.72 29.86 3.63
CA ASP A 373 -4.91 29.46 4.39
C ASP A 373 -6.09 29.32 3.41
N GLU A 374 -6.46 28.10 3.11
CA GLU A 374 -7.51 27.73 2.16
C GLU A 374 -8.74 27.19 2.92
N PRO A 375 -9.92 27.13 2.31
CA PRO A 375 -11.10 26.55 2.95
C PRO A 375 -11.03 25.05 3.18
N PHE A 376 -9.96 24.38 2.79
CA PHE A 376 -9.65 22.97 2.95
C PHE A 376 -8.30 22.78 3.63
N HIS A 377 -8.01 21.53 4.04
CA HIS A 377 -6.76 21.19 4.73
C HIS A 377 -5.53 21.34 3.84
N LEU A 378 -4.46 21.94 4.40
CA LEU A 378 -3.14 22.05 3.80
C LEU A 378 -2.09 21.47 4.73
N SER A 379 -1.18 20.65 4.19
CA SER A 379 0.01 20.11 4.87
C SER A 379 1.17 19.98 3.88
N TYR A 380 2.29 19.46 4.31
CA TYR A 380 3.44 19.11 3.46
C TYR A 380 3.86 20.22 2.48
N PRO A 381 4.34 21.38 2.94
CA PRO A 381 4.63 22.55 2.10
C PRO A 381 5.92 22.36 1.28
N PHE A 382 5.93 21.44 0.31
CA PHE A 382 7.09 21.18 -0.54
C PHE A 382 7.41 22.39 -1.42
N ILE A 383 8.64 22.91 -1.33
CA ILE A 383 9.11 24.10 -2.04
C ILE A 383 10.22 23.73 -3.01
N PHE A 384 10.17 24.31 -4.20
CA PHE A 384 11.21 24.19 -5.21
C PHE A 384 11.36 25.49 -6.01
N GLU A 385 12.50 25.66 -6.68
CA GLU A 385 12.85 26.84 -7.44
C GLU A 385 12.97 26.53 -8.93
N VAL A 386 12.41 27.40 -9.77
CA VAL A 386 12.53 27.38 -11.23
C VAL A 386 12.79 28.80 -11.72
N ASP A 387 13.87 29.00 -12.47
CA ASP A 387 14.23 30.29 -13.04
C ASP A 387 14.23 31.43 -12.00
N ASN A 388 14.78 31.19 -10.81
CA ASN A 388 14.82 32.12 -9.67
C ASN A 388 13.44 32.49 -9.08
N GLU A 389 12.39 31.79 -9.46
CA GLU A 389 11.03 31.89 -8.93
C GLU A 389 10.73 30.71 -8.03
N LEU A 390 10.07 30.94 -6.90
CA LEU A 390 9.74 29.89 -5.93
C LEU A 390 8.31 29.41 -6.11
N TYR A 391 8.15 28.12 -6.03
CA TYR A 391 6.86 27.43 -6.08
C TYR A 391 6.70 26.52 -4.87
N MET A 392 5.46 26.39 -4.40
CA MET A 392 5.07 25.49 -3.33
C MET A 392 3.99 24.55 -3.84
N CYS A 393 4.19 23.25 -3.62
CA CYS A 393 3.20 22.20 -3.87
C CYS A 393 2.80 21.58 -2.52
N PRO A 394 1.86 22.18 -1.78
CA PRO A 394 1.38 21.60 -0.54
C PRO A 394 0.46 20.41 -0.81
N GLU A 395 0.24 19.56 0.18
CA GLU A 395 -0.83 18.57 0.12
C GLU A 395 -2.19 19.28 0.05
N THR A 396 -2.99 18.89 -0.96
CA THR A 396 -4.35 19.36 -1.19
C THR A 396 -5.31 18.20 -1.50
N GLY A 397 -4.97 17.01 -0.99
CA GLY A 397 -5.71 15.76 -1.25
C GLY A 397 -7.17 15.77 -0.81
N GLU A 398 -7.54 16.59 0.20
CA GLU A 398 -8.92 16.74 0.66
C GLU A 398 -9.88 17.15 -0.46
N ILE A 399 -9.42 17.96 -1.40
CA ILE A 399 -10.23 18.42 -2.55
C ILE A 399 -9.99 17.60 -3.83
N GLY A 400 -9.19 16.53 -3.76
CA GLY A 400 -8.89 15.69 -4.92
C GLY A 400 -8.07 16.39 -6.01
N GLU A 401 -7.22 17.33 -5.65
CA GLU A 401 -6.36 18.05 -6.59
C GLU A 401 -4.90 18.08 -6.11
N ILE A 402 -3.96 18.21 -7.04
CA ILE A 402 -2.58 18.62 -6.76
C ILE A 402 -2.45 20.06 -7.24
N ARG A 403 -2.24 20.99 -6.30
CA ARG A 403 -2.16 22.43 -6.58
C ARG A 403 -0.76 22.98 -6.42
N LEU A 404 -0.43 23.94 -7.29
CA LEU A 404 0.81 24.70 -7.27
C LEU A 404 0.52 26.15 -6.91
N TYR A 405 1.35 26.70 -6.02
CA TYR A 405 1.32 28.09 -5.59
C TYR A 405 2.66 28.75 -5.92
N LYS A 406 2.62 30.01 -6.38
CA LYS A 406 3.80 30.81 -6.71
C LYS A 406 4.07 31.82 -5.61
N CYS A 407 5.34 31.98 -5.23
CA CYS A 407 5.78 33.03 -4.32
C CYS A 407 5.73 34.40 -5.02
N ILE A 408 5.01 35.32 -4.42
CA ILE A 408 4.93 36.71 -4.90
C ILE A 408 5.91 37.59 -4.13
N GLU A 409 6.06 37.34 -2.83
CA GLU A 409 6.98 38.06 -1.95
C GLU A 409 7.47 37.13 -0.85
N PHE A 410 8.73 36.70 -0.94
CA PHE A 410 9.32 35.75 -0.01
C PHE A 410 9.52 36.32 1.39
N PRO A 411 9.18 35.60 2.45
CA PRO A 411 8.56 34.26 2.45
C PRO A 411 7.03 34.29 2.60
N LEU A 412 6.38 35.44 2.72
CA LEU A 412 5.04 35.60 3.29
C LEU A 412 3.90 35.58 2.27
N ARG A 413 4.13 35.96 1.02
CA ARG A 413 3.03 36.10 0.05
C ARG A 413 3.13 35.08 -1.07
N TRP A 414 2.15 34.20 -1.10
CA TRP A 414 1.98 33.17 -2.11
C TRP A 414 0.62 33.32 -2.78
N SER A 415 0.51 32.94 -4.02
CA SER A 415 -0.75 32.93 -4.76
C SER A 415 -0.94 31.61 -5.50
N TYR A 416 -2.18 31.17 -5.60
CA TYR A 416 -2.53 30.05 -6.46
C TYR A 416 -1.97 30.29 -7.88
N HIS A 417 -1.27 29.29 -8.40
CA HIS A 417 -0.70 29.33 -9.73
C HIS A 417 -1.48 28.42 -10.69
N LYS A 418 -1.57 27.12 -10.37
CA LYS A 418 -2.22 26.14 -11.25
C LYS A 418 -2.62 24.86 -10.51
N THR A 419 -3.63 24.16 -11.01
CA THR A 419 -3.91 22.75 -10.67
C THR A 419 -3.19 21.86 -11.67
N LEU A 420 -2.31 20.99 -11.17
CA LEU A 420 -1.49 20.07 -11.96
C LEU A 420 -2.25 18.76 -12.29
N MET A 421 -3.03 18.27 -11.33
CA MET A 421 -3.85 17.06 -11.47
C MET A 421 -5.19 17.24 -10.77
N ARG A 422 -6.23 16.59 -11.30
CA ARG A 422 -7.59 16.58 -10.74
C ARG A 422 -8.05 15.14 -10.50
N ASP A 423 -9.09 14.99 -9.68
CA ASP A 423 -9.71 13.70 -9.35
C ASP A 423 -8.72 12.70 -8.74
N VAL A 424 -7.74 13.22 -7.98
CA VAL A 424 -6.74 12.43 -7.27
C VAL A 424 -6.54 12.95 -5.85
N ALA A 425 -6.87 12.13 -4.86
CA ALA A 425 -6.61 12.41 -3.44
C ALA A 425 -5.14 12.06 -3.12
N ALA A 426 -4.23 12.84 -3.73
CA ALA A 426 -2.79 12.65 -3.61
C ALA A 426 -2.24 13.30 -2.34
N VAL A 427 -1.24 12.66 -1.73
CA VAL A 427 -0.55 13.12 -0.54
C VAL A 427 0.96 13.26 -0.81
N ASP A 428 1.61 14.18 -0.11
CA ASP A 428 3.07 14.35 -0.01
C ASP A 428 3.79 14.41 -1.38
N THR A 429 3.33 15.31 -2.25
CA THR A 429 3.84 15.46 -3.63
C THR A 429 5.20 16.17 -3.68
N ASN A 430 6.16 15.58 -4.40
CA ASN A 430 7.47 16.18 -4.70
C ASN A 430 7.61 16.41 -6.20
N ILE A 431 8.13 17.58 -6.60
CA ILE A 431 8.34 17.96 -8.00
C ILE A 431 9.80 18.33 -8.20
N PHE A 432 10.46 17.75 -9.21
CA PHE A 432 11.86 18.00 -9.49
C PHE A 432 12.21 17.76 -10.96
N PHE A 433 13.32 18.35 -11.41
CA PHE A 433 13.84 18.17 -12.75
C PHE A 433 14.97 17.14 -12.78
N LEU A 434 14.89 16.17 -13.69
CA LEU A 434 15.91 15.15 -13.92
C LEU A 434 15.87 14.67 -15.37
N GLN A 435 17.04 14.61 -16.05
CA GLN A 435 17.20 14.06 -17.41
C GLN A 435 16.19 14.68 -18.41
N ASP A 436 16.21 16.00 -18.51
CA ASP A 436 15.37 16.81 -19.41
C ASP A 436 13.86 16.64 -19.25
N LYS A 437 13.42 16.12 -18.09
CA LYS A 437 12.00 16.00 -17.74
C LYS A 437 11.72 16.50 -16.33
N TRP A 438 10.53 17.03 -16.14
CA TRP A 438 9.97 17.29 -14.84
C TRP A 438 9.30 16.03 -14.32
N TRP A 439 9.59 15.67 -13.10
CA TRP A 439 9.04 14.53 -12.39
C TRP A 439 8.17 14.96 -11.24
N LEU A 440 7.09 14.22 -11.03
CA LEU A 440 6.18 14.34 -9.92
C LEU A 440 6.10 12.97 -9.23
N LEU A 441 6.52 12.90 -7.97
CA LEU A 441 6.36 11.72 -7.13
C LEU A 441 5.27 12.02 -6.10
N THR A 442 4.29 11.15 -5.98
CA THR A 442 3.17 11.33 -5.04
C THR A 442 2.58 9.99 -4.61
N THR A 443 1.87 9.99 -3.50
CA THR A 443 1.19 8.81 -2.98
C THR A 443 -0.32 9.00 -3.04
N PHE A 444 -1.05 8.01 -3.53
CA PHE A 444 -2.51 7.98 -3.46
C PHE A 444 -3.02 6.54 -3.43
N ASP A 445 -4.24 6.36 -2.94
CA ASP A 445 -4.89 5.05 -2.82
C ASP A 445 -5.69 4.71 -4.08
N SER A 446 -5.15 3.81 -4.91
CA SER A 446 -5.82 3.35 -6.11
C SER A 446 -6.95 2.34 -5.86
N SER A 447 -7.09 1.88 -4.62
CA SER A 447 -8.07 0.86 -4.19
C SER A 447 -9.26 1.42 -3.42
N GLU A 448 -9.25 2.70 -3.09
CA GLU A 448 -10.32 3.41 -2.37
C GLU A 448 -10.65 2.83 -0.98
N ILE A 449 -9.66 2.20 -0.33
CA ILE A 449 -9.78 1.66 1.03
C ILE A 449 -9.24 2.59 2.12
N GLY A 450 -8.79 3.79 1.74
CA GLY A 450 -8.19 4.77 2.63
C GLY A 450 -6.73 4.46 2.98
N ASP A 451 -5.99 3.79 2.09
CA ASP A 451 -4.57 3.47 2.25
C ASP A 451 -3.71 4.40 1.41
N VAL A 452 -3.31 5.52 1.97
CA VAL A 452 -2.41 6.50 1.36
C VAL A 452 -0.95 6.31 1.76
N CYS A 453 -0.53 5.08 2.11
CA CYS A 453 0.83 4.81 2.57
C CYS A 453 1.59 3.82 1.69
N SER A 454 0.90 3.07 0.82
CA SER A 454 1.47 1.87 0.19
C SER A 454 1.93 2.06 -1.24
N GLU A 455 1.49 3.10 -1.94
CA GLU A 455 1.71 3.25 -3.38
C GLU A 455 2.40 4.57 -3.71
N LEU A 456 3.69 4.54 -4.08
CA LEU A 456 4.37 5.69 -4.67
C LEU A 456 4.16 5.68 -6.18
N HIS A 457 3.62 6.73 -6.70
CA HIS A 457 3.42 6.93 -8.13
C HIS A 457 4.38 8.01 -8.67
N ALA A 458 4.93 7.76 -9.85
CA ALA A 458 5.76 8.69 -10.58
C ALA A 458 5.02 9.14 -11.86
N PHE A 459 5.14 10.42 -12.16
CA PHE A 459 4.64 11.01 -13.40
C PHE A 459 5.71 11.93 -13.98
N TYR A 460 5.70 12.13 -15.29
CA TYR A 460 6.64 13.03 -15.95
C TYR A 460 5.96 13.94 -16.97
N SER A 461 6.58 15.08 -17.21
CA SER A 461 6.14 16.08 -18.18
C SER A 461 7.33 16.91 -18.68
N ASP A 462 7.14 17.62 -19.78
CA ASP A 462 8.14 18.59 -20.30
C ASP A 462 8.11 19.93 -19.56
N SER A 463 7.06 20.21 -18.77
CA SER A 463 6.94 21.40 -17.91
C SER A 463 6.49 21.05 -16.51
N PHE A 464 7.04 21.74 -15.49
CA PHE A 464 6.67 21.56 -14.07
C PHE A 464 5.24 22.00 -13.76
N ASP A 465 4.69 22.91 -14.55
CA ASP A 465 3.34 23.43 -14.41
C ASP A 465 2.36 22.88 -15.46
N SER A 466 2.70 21.73 -16.06
CA SER A 466 1.82 21.03 -16.99
C SER A 466 0.52 20.56 -16.29
N ASP A 467 -0.57 20.47 -17.04
CA ASP A 467 -1.80 19.76 -16.66
C ASP A 467 -1.91 18.40 -17.37
N ALA A 468 -0.87 18.03 -18.13
CA ALA A 468 -0.75 16.77 -18.86
C ALA A 468 0.49 16.01 -18.36
N TRP A 469 0.36 15.36 -17.21
CA TRP A 469 1.39 14.50 -16.64
C TRP A 469 1.23 13.06 -17.13
N THR A 470 2.29 12.50 -17.71
CA THR A 470 2.30 11.12 -18.19
C THR A 470 2.69 10.17 -17.05
N PRO A 471 1.91 9.12 -16.76
CA PRO A 471 2.25 8.16 -15.74
C PRO A 471 3.48 7.34 -16.16
N HIS A 472 4.33 7.01 -15.19
CA HIS A 472 5.42 6.05 -15.35
C HIS A 472 4.87 4.66 -15.69
N ALA A 473 5.53 3.93 -16.59
CA ALA A 473 5.06 2.64 -17.10
C ALA A 473 4.85 1.58 -16.00
N LYS A 474 5.62 1.65 -14.91
CA LYS A 474 5.55 0.68 -13.79
C LYS A 474 4.85 1.22 -12.54
N ASN A 475 3.97 2.22 -12.66
CA ASN A 475 3.24 2.70 -11.48
C ASN A 475 2.38 1.61 -10.81
N PRO A 476 2.42 1.52 -9.45
CA PRO A 476 3.24 2.31 -8.54
C PRO A 476 4.71 1.89 -8.61
N VAL A 477 5.62 2.87 -8.61
CA VAL A 477 7.07 2.62 -8.69
C VAL A 477 7.64 2.03 -7.40
N VAL A 478 6.99 2.28 -6.26
CA VAL A 478 7.21 1.59 -4.98
C VAL A 478 5.84 1.14 -4.46
N PHE A 479 5.72 -0.15 -4.15
CA PHE A 479 4.52 -0.72 -3.55
C PHE A 479 4.85 -1.36 -2.20
N ASP A 480 5.08 -0.51 -1.23
CA ASP A 480 5.48 -0.93 0.11
C ASP A 480 5.06 0.12 1.15
N SER A 481 4.20 -0.26 2.08
CA SER A 481 3.68 0.63 3.13
C SER A 481 4.74 1.16 4.10
N GLU A 482 5.94 0.59 4.09
CA GLU A 482 7.08 1.07 4.87
C GLU A 482 8.01 1.98 4.08
N ARG A 483 7.75 2.22 2.77
CA ARG A 483 8.67 2.98 1.90
C ARG A 483 7.99 3.90 0.89
N ALA A 484 6.71 3.71 0.59
CA ALA A 484 6.08 4.42 -0.52
C ALA A 484 5.78 5.90 -0.22
N ARG A 485 5.24 6.21 0.97
CA ARG A 485 4.82 7.57 1.28
C ARG A 485 6.01 8.50 1.47
N CYS A 486 6.00 9.65 0.79
CA CYS A 486 7.06 10.65 0.90
C CYS A 486 7.04 11.34 2.27
N GLY A 487 8.21 11.79 2.74
CA GLY A 487 8.42 12.56 3.97
C GLY A 487 9.43 13.69 3.76
N GLY A 488 9.73 14.03 2.50
CA GLY A 488 10.66 15.07 2.10
C GLY A 488 11.45 14.70 0.85
N PHE A 489 12.13 15.68 0.29
CA PHE A 489 12.98 15.51 -0.87
C PHE A 489 14.05 16.60 -0.89
N PHE A 490 15.30 16.24 -1.12
CA PHE A 490 16.41 17.19 -1.22
C PHE A 490 17.54 16.67 -2.10
N ARG A 491 18.46 17.55 -2.44
CA ARG A 491 19.66 17.21 -3.21
C ARG A 491 20.93 17.29 -2.34
N ASP A 492 21.85 16.36 -2.55
CA ASP A 492 23.21 16.37 -2.00
C ASP A 492 24.18 16.28 -3.19
N GLY A 493 24.59 17.43 -3.73
CA GLY A 493 25.28 17.50 -5.01
C GLY A 493 24.39 16.99 -6.15
N GLU A 494 24.86 15.97 -6.88
CA GLU A 494 24.08 15.35 -7.96
C GLU A 494 23.11 14.27 -7.47
N LYS A 495 23.17 13.89 -6.19
CA LYS A 495 22.32 12.85 -5.63
C LYS A 495 20.94 13.37 -5.33
N LEU A 496 19.93 12.63 -5.76
CA LEU A 496 18.54 12.85 -5.39
C LEU A 496 18.19 11.97 -4.20
N LEU A 497 17.70 12.58 -3.14
CA LEU A 497 17.37 11.93 -1.88
C LEU A 497 15.89 12.13 -1.57
N ARG A 498 15.17 11.02 -1.50
CA ARG A 498 13.78 10.96 -1.12
C ARG A 498 13.66 10.48 0.32
N VAL A 499 13.05 11.28 1.17
CA VAL A 499 12.64 10.82 2.50
C VAL A 499 11.34 10.03 2.36
N PHE A 500 11.22 8.93 3.07
CA PHE A 500 10.01 8.11 3.11
C PHE A 500 9.57 7.84 4.53
N GLN A 501 8.27 7.79 4.71
CA GLN A 501 7.64 7.48 5.98
C GLN A 501 7.51 5.98 6.16
N ARG A 502 7.72 5.49 7.39
CA ARG A 502 7.48 4.11 7.78
C ARG A 502 6.29 4.05 8.73
N GLN A 503 5.37 3.19 8.41
CA GLN A 503 4.15 3.01 9.20
C GLN A 503 4.39 1.96 10.28
N GLY A 504 3.81 2.17 11.45
CA GLY A 504 3.84 1.20 12.53
C GLY A 504 2.59 0.31 12.57
N PHE A 505 2.63 -0.69 13.46
CA PHE A 505 1.51 -1.59 13.67
C PHE A 505 0.24 -0.86 14.09
N GLY A 506 -0.90 -1.31 13.58
CA GLY A 506 -2.21 -0.78 13.92
C GLY A 506 -2.49 0.60 13.34
N SER A 507 -1.85 0.92 12.22
CA SER A 507 -1.92 2.20 11.53
C SER A 507 -1.31 3.34 12.36
N LEU A 508 -0.24 3.06 13.11
CA LEU A 508 0.58 4.09 13.72
C LEU A 508 1.27 4.86 12.59
N TYR A 509 0.76 6.04 12.30
CA TYR A 509 1.23 6.91 11.25
C TYR A 509 2.57 7.53 11.61
N GLY A 510 3.56 7.41 10.70
CA GLY A 510 4.87 8.02 10.89
C GLY A 510 5.62 7.49 12.12
N GLU A 511 5.65 6.16 12.35
CA GLU A 511 6.42 5.57 13.45
C GLU A 511 7.89 5.90 13.33
N SER A 512 8.44 5.81 12.13
CA SER A 512 9.82 6.20 11.80
C SER A 512 9.91 6.63 10.34
N MET A 513 11.08 7.06 9.90
CA MET A 513 11.32 7.45 8.51
C MET A 513 12.64 6.92 8.00
N GLY A 514 12.82 6.93 6.70
CA GLY A 514 14.08 6.62 6.06
C GLY A 514 14.40 7.57 4.93
N ILE A 515 15.64 7.51 4.47
CA ILE A 515 16.12 8.25 3.31
C ILE A 515 16.55 7.25 2.25
N ALA A 516 16.04 7.39 1.06
CA ALA A 516 16.43 6.63 -0.12
C ALA A 516 17.14 7.52 -1.13
N ARG A 517 18.18 6.99 -1.75
CA ARG A 517 18.83 7.60 -2.91
C ARG A 517 18.16 7.05 -4.17
N ILE A 518 17.67 7.93 -5.03
CA ILE A 518 17.20 7.55 -6.35
C ILE A 518 18.43 7.31 -7.23
N ASN A 519 18.65 6.06 -7.61
CA ASN A 519 19.78 5.65 -8.45
C ASN A 519 19.44 5.79 -9.93
N HIS A 520 18.18 5.51 -10.30
CA HIS A 520 17.70 5.57 -11.67
C HIS A 520 16.22 5.97 -11.73
N LEU A 521 15.88 6.85 -12.67
CA LEU A 521 14.50 7.22 -12.96
C LEU A 521 14.40 7.69 -14.41
N ASP A 522 13.70 6.90 -15.22
CA ASP A 522 13.26 7.24 -16.56
C ASP A 522 11.80 6.80 -16.76
N PRO A 523 11.15 7.01 -17.91
CA PRO A 523 9.73 6.65 -18.12
C PRO A 523 9.37 5.17 -17.90
N GLU A 524 10.35 4.27 -17.92
CA GLU A 524 10.15 2.82 -17.86
C GLU A 524 10.78 2.17 -16.64
N THR A 525 11.78 2.83 -16.01
CA THR A 525 12.55 2.24 -14.91
C THR A 525 12.69 3.19 -13.74
N TYR A 526 12.43 2.67 -12.54
CA TYR A 526 12.68 3.32 -11.26
C TYR A 526 13.51 2.41 -10.37
N ASP A 527 14.60 2.94 -9.81
CA ASP A 527 15.43 2.25 -8.81
C ASP A 527 15.86 3.21 -7.71
N GLU A 528 15.70 2.79 -6.47
CA GLU A 528 16.14 3.52 -5.29
C GLU A 528 16.75 2.58 -4.24
N GLU A 529 17.72 3.08 -3.50
CA GLU A 529 18.39 2.38 -2.41
C GLU A 529 18.19 3.12 -1.09
N THR A 530 17.73 2.41 -0.05
CA THR A 530 17.67 2.97 1.30
C THR A 530 19.09 3.20 1.84
N VAL A 531 19.40 4.45 2.18
CA VAL A 531 20.72 4.85 2.67
C VAL A 531 20.73 5.18 4.16
N SER A 532 19.59 5.46 4.76
CA SER A 532 19.47 5.73 6.19
C SER A 532 18.07 5.41 6.70
N ILE A 533 17.97 5.00 7.97
CA ILE A 533 16.72 4.89 8.74
C ILE A 533 16.88 5.75 9.99
N MET A 534 15.85 6.50 10.31
CA MET A 534 15.79 7.37 11.49
C MET A 534 14.66 6.90 12.40
N GLU A 535 15.04 6.34 13.54
CA GLU A 535 14.09 5.89 14.58
C GLU A 535 13.74 7.06 15.52
N PRO A 536 12.56 7.05 16.14
CA PRO A 536 12.10 8.13 17.01
C PRO A 536 12.68 8.02 18.44
N ASP A 537 14.02 7.94 18.54
CA ASP A 537 14.74 7.78 19.81
C ASP A 537 15.60 8.99 20.20
N PHE A 538 15.54 10.06 19.41
CA PHE A 538 16.39 11.24 19.56
C PHE A 538 15.94 12.24 20.63
N VAL A 539 14.66 12.20 21.07
CA VAL A 539 14.12 12.97 22.18
C VAL A 539 13.32 12.04 23.10
N PRO A 540 13.42 12.16 24.43
CA PRO A 540 12.63 11.34 25.33
C PRO A 540 11.13 11.46 25.10
N SER A 541 10.41 10.33 25.12
CA SER A 541 8.94 10.25 25.00
C SER A 541 8.37 10.54 23.61
N ILE A 542 9.18 10.65 22.58
CA ILE A 542 8.66 10.64 21.21
C ILE A 542 8.34 9.20 20.79
N VAL A 543 7.36 9.09 19.89
CA VAL A 543 6.85 7.79 19.41
C VAL A 543 6.72 7.73 17.89
N GLY A 544 7.14 8.80 17.21
CA GLY A 544 7.11 8.87 15.76
C GLY A 544 7.88 10.07 15.18
N THR A 545 8.21 9.99 13.90
CA THR A 545 8.82 11.02 13.07
C THR A 545 8.57 10.67 11.62
N HIS A 546 8.23 11.64 10.77
CA HIS A 546 7.83 11.30 9.39
C HIS A 546 8.32 12.28 8.31
N THR A 547 8.75 13.49 8.68
CA THR A 547 9.25 14.48 7.73
C THR A 547 10.63 14.96 8.10
N PHE A 548 11.51 15.01 7.09
CA PHE A 548 12.87 15.51 7.20
C PHE A 548 13.18 16.43 6.02
N SER A 549 13.69 17.60 6.33
CA SER A 549 14.09 18.60 5.34
C SER A 549 15.51 19.08 5.61
N TYR A 550 16.29 19.25 4.54
CA TYR A 550 17.66 19.74 4.61
C TYR A 550 17.95 20.73 3.48
N CYS A 551 18.50 21.88 3.85
CA CYS A 551 18.90 22.93 2.91
C CYS A 551 20.18 23.63 3.41
N ASP A 552 21.28 23.46 2.73
CA ASP A 552 22.55 24.17 2.96
C ASP A 552 23.00 24.25 4.42
N GLY A 553 22.98 23.10 5.11
CA GLY A 553 23.42 23.02 6.51
C GLY A 553 22.33 23.33 7.55
N LEU A 554 21.15 23.75 7.16
CA LEU A 554 19.97 23.81 8.02
C LEU A 554 19.11 22.58 7.82
N LEU A 555 18.76 21.92 8.93
CA LEU A 555 17.96 20.71 8.98
C LEU A 555 16.73 20.94 9.85
N ALA A 556 15.58 20.45 9.40
CA ALA A 556 14.39 20.36 10.23
C ALA A 556 13.77 18.97 10.18
N ILE A 557 13.13 18.58 11.28
CA ILE A 557 12.52 17.27 11.49
C ILE A 557 11.27 17.46 12.33
N ASP A 558 10.26 16.64 12.10
CA ASP A 558 9.14 16.57 13.02
C ASP A 558 9.25 15.39 14.00
N TYR A 559 8.40 15.42 15.00
CA TYR A 559 8.32 14.35 15.98
C TYR A 559 6.90 14.25 16.56
N LEU A 560 6.47 13.03 16.83
CA LEU A 560 5.21 12.73 17.50
C LEU A 560 5.45 12.43 18.97
N LYS A 561 4.75 13.13 19.86
CA LYS A 561 4.88 12.96 21.30
C LYS A 561 3.54 12.75 21.96
N ILE A 562 3.53 11.93 23.01
CA ILE A 562 2.35 11.78 23.86
C ILE A 562 2.39 12.87 24.93
N GLU A 563 1.47 13.81 24.86
CA GLU A 563 1.38 14.94 25.81
C GLU A 563 0.05 14.93 26.56
N GLN A 564 0.05 15.50 27.76
CA GLN A 564 -1.18 15.79 28.48
C GLN A 564 -1.87 16.98 27.85
N VAL A 565 -3.10 16.79 27.37
CA VAL A 565 -3.94 17.90 26.88
C VAL A 565 -4.35 18.74 28.08
N LYS A 566 -3.78 19.95 28.20
CA LYS A 566 -4.27 20.94 29.16
C LYS A 566 -5.66 21.38 28.72
N ALA A 567 -6.64 21.33 29.62
CA ALA A 567 -8.03 21.69 29.41
C ALA A 567 -8.19 23.14 28.96
#